data_3199568b55df0fc0fbc95eaac47960fe
#
_entry.id   3199568b55df0fc0fbc95eaac47960fe
#
_cell.length_a   1.000
_cell.length_b   1.000
_cell.length_c   1.000
_cell.angle_alpha   90.00
_cell.angle_beta   90.00
_cell.angle_gamma   90.00
#
_symmetry.space_group_name_H-M   'P 1'
#
loop_
_entity.id
_entity.type
_entity.pdbx_description
1 polymer ?
#
loop_
_entity_poly.entity_id
_entity_poly.type
_entity_poly.pdbx_seq_one_letter_code
_entity_poly.pdbx_strand_id
1 'polypeptide(L)'
;MKGRKSVLYACEELEKKVSKNWVDKYLKKVNIVRKSYQGQHSLEGNQCSEFLKKLDILERELMKESTGLIVATLPILQVFRTFRKVQESCFGMEVKPDFRNKIIEFIRVYRSLKISITPKVHIIERHIKDFYDIHGEEHGLGFWSEQPFEAMHYEMKVLWNKVKIKDISREEYGERLLDFICVFNSKHI
;
A
#
# COMPACT_ATOMS: atom_id res chain seq x y z
N MET A 1 18.43 10.78 -5.68
CA MET A 1 17.89 10.73 -4.30
C MET A 1 17.32 9.33 -4.04
N LYS A 2 17.96 8.54 -3.17
CA LYS A 2 17.50 7.20 -2.75
C LYS A 2 16.37 7.37 -1.72
N GLY A 3 15.14 7.55 -2.14
CA GLY A 3 14.04 7.93 -1.25
C GLY A 3 12.76 7.14 -1.38
N ARG A 4 12.83 5.80 -1.42
CA ARG A 4 11.64 4.94 -1.29
C ARG A 4 11.67 4.10 -0.01
N LYS A 5 11.85 4.76 1.13
CA LYS A 5 11.62 4.10 2.41
C LYS A 5 10.14 4.23 2.75
N SER A 6 9.38 3.18 2.46
CA SER A 6 7.97 3.06 2.74
C SER A 6 7.70 2.97 4.25
N VAL A 7 6.43 3.05 4.66
CA VAL A 7 5.94 2.66 6.01
C VAL A 7 6.51 1.30 6.44
N LEU A 8 6.94 0.47 5.50
CA LEU A 8 7.63 -0.81 5.66
C LEU A 8 9.10 -0.71 6.09
N TYR A 9 9.58 0.45 6.55
CA TYR A 9 10.86 0.46 7.29
C TYR A 9 10.81 -0.49 8.48
N ALA A 10 9.63 -0.70 9.06
CA ALA A 10 9.40 -1.72 10.06
C ALA A 10 9.58 -3.16 9.51
N CYS A 11 9.39 -3.42 8.21
CA CYS A 11 9.74 -4.71 7.60
C CYS A 11 11.26 -4.91 7.52
N GLU A 12 12.03 -3.85 7.23
CA GLU A 12 13.50 -3.92 7.29
C GLU A 12 13.97 -4.21 8.71
N GLU A 13 13.33 -3.63 9.73
CA GLU A 13 13.64 -3.93 11.13
C GLU A 13 13.27 -5.38 11.49
N LEU A 14 12.15 -5.90 10.97
CA LEU A 14 11.81 -7.31 11.13
C LEU A 14 12.87 -8.21 10.47
N GLU A 15 13.31 -7.90 9.25
CA GLU A 15 14.35 -8.64 8.54
C GLU A 15 15.69 -8.67 9.29
N LYS A 16 16.04 -7.61 10.02
CA LYS A 16 17.22 -7.58 10.89
C LYS A 16 17.10 -8.53 12.07
N LYS A 17 15.89 -8.81 12.54
CA LYS A 17 15.66 -9.72 13.68
C LYS A 17 15.56 -11.19 13.27
N VAL A 18 14.87 -11.48 12.15
CA VAL A 18 14.57 -12.85 11.73
C VAL A 18 15.33 -13.31 10.48
N SER A 19 16.05 -12.47 9.78
CA SER A 19 16.67 -12.60 8.47
C SER A 19 15.71 -12.39 7.30
N LYS A 20 16.26 -11.88 6.19
CA LYS A 20 15.52 -11.69 4.93
C LYS A 20 14.97 -13.01 4.38
N ASN A 21 15.77 -14.08 4.44
CA ASN A 21 15.38 -15.40 3.94
C ASN A 21 14.15 -15.95 4.68
N TRP A 22 14.08 -15.74 5.99
CA TRP A 22 12.92 -16.13 6.78
C TRP A 22 11.67 -15.36 6.36
N VAL A 23 11.79 -14.03 6.20
CA VAL A 23 10.67 -13.18 5.74
C VAL A 23 10.22 -13.61 4.34
N ASP A 24 11.14 -13.90 3.42
CA ASP A 24 10.79 -14.36 2.07
C ASP A 24 10.07 -15.72 2.08
N LYS A 25 10.48 -16.65 2.94
CA LYS A 25 9.76 -17.92 3.15
C LYS A 25 8.35 -17.70 3.69
N TYR A 26 8.21 -16.80 4.68
CA TYR A 26 6.91 -16.43 5.22
C TYR A 26 6.01 -15.82 4.14
N LEU A 27 6.49 -14.83 3.38
CA LEU A 27 5.74 -14.19 2.31
C LEU A 27 5.26 -15.19 1.26
N LYS A 28 6.13 -16.12 0.85
CA LYS A 28 5.77 -17.22 -0.07
C LYS A 28 4.67 -18.11 0.52
N LYS A 29 4.75 -18.45 1.80
CA LYS A 29 3.74 -19.25 2.50
C LYS A 29 2.36 -18.60 2.51
N VAL A 30 2.30 -17.27 2.62
CA VAL A 30 1.05 -16.51 2.63
C VAL A 30 0.66 -15.96 1.25
N ASN A 31 1.30 -16.43 0.17
CA ASN A 31 1.06 -16.02 -1.22
C ASN A 31 1.21 -14.50 -1.44
N ILE A 32 2.22 -13.90 -0.83
CA ILE A 32 2.59 -12.49 -1.07
C ILE A 32 3.90 -12.47 -1.85
N VAL A 33 3.88 -11.91 -3.05
CA VAL A 33 5.06 -11.82 -3.92
C VAL A 33 5.60 -10.41 -3.89
N ARG A 34 6.90 -10.25 -3.58
CA ARG A 34 7.57 -8.95 -3.72
C ARG A 34 7.70 -8.60 -5.20
N LYS A 35 7.36 -7.38 -5.55
CA LYS A 35 7.63 -6.89 -6.90
C LYS A 35 9.06 -6.43 -7.01
N SER A 36 9.69 -6.76 -8.14
CA SER A 36 11.01 -6.26 -8.49
C SER A 36 10.87 -4.98 -9.31
N TYR A 37 11.51 -3.92 -8.85
CA TYR A 37 11.64 -2.68 -9.59
C TYR A 37 13.09 -2.22 -9.53
N GLN A 38 13.75 -2.10 -10.69
CA GLN A 38 15.17 -1.72 -10.80
C GLN A 38 16.10 -2.55 -9.87
N GLY A 39 15.86 -3.87 -9.81
CA GLY A 39 16.66 -4.78 -8.95
C GLY A 39 16.35 -4.72 -7.46
N GLN A 40 15.42 -3.90 -7.02
CA GLN A 40 14.96 -3.87 -5.63
C GLN A 40 13.65 -4.64 -5.48
N HIS A 41 13.59 -5.56 -4.53
CA HIS A 41 12.39 -6.32 -4.19
C HIS A 41 11.68 -5.63 -3.03
N SER A 42 10.48 -5.09 -3.27
CA SER A 42 9.67 -4.41 -2.25
C SER A 42 8.24 -4.91 -2.24
N LEU A 43 7.54 -4.66 -1.13
CA LEU A 43 6.09 -4.79 -1.07
C LEU A 43 5.47 -3.46 -1.50
N GLU A 44 4.49 -3.51 -2.38
CA GLU A 44 3.71 -2.34 -2.83
C GLU A 44 2.34 -2.30 -2.13
N GLY A 45 1.56 -1.26 -2.36
CA GLY A 45 0.33 -0.95 -1.64
C GLY A 45 -0.58 -2.14 -1.31
N ASN A 46 -1.02 -2.89 -2.34
CA ASN A 46 -1.90 -4.05 -2.13
C ASN A 46 -1.21 -5.18 -1.35
N GLN A 47 0.07 -5.43 -1.61
CA GLN A 47 0.84 -6.45 -0.91
C GLN A 47 1.09 -6.06 0.55
N CYS A 48 1.27 -4.77 0.83
CA CYS A 48 1.37 -4.26 2.20
C CYS A 48 0.05 -4.47 2.95
N SER A 49 -1.08 -4.19 2.30
CA SER A 49 -2.40 -4.42 2.87
C SER A 49 -2.63 -5.91 3.16
N GLU A 50 -2.31 -6.79 2.22
CA GLU A 50 -2.39 -8.24 2.41
C GLU A 50 -1.45 -8.75 3.52
N PHE A 51 -0.24 -8.21 3.62
CA PHE A 51 0.68 -8.51 4.71
C PHE A 51 0.08 -8.14 6.08
N LEU A 52 -0.49 -6.94 6.20
CA LEU A 52 -1.10 -6.48 7.44
C LEU A 52 -2.32 -7.33 7.84
N LYS A 53 -3.11 -7.81 6.89
CA LYS A 53 -4.22 -8.73 7.18
C LYS A 53 -3.76 -10.09 7.74
N LYS A 54 -2.53 -10.48 7.47
CA LYS A 54 -1.96 -11.80 7.84
C LYS A 54 -1.01 -11.74 9.03
N LEU A 55 -1.06 -10.70 9.86
CA LEU A 55 -0.19 -10.55 11.04
C LEU A 55 -0.35 -11.69 12.05
N ASP A 56 -1.56 -12.22 12.23
CA ASP A 56 -1.79 -13.34 13.16
C ASP A 56 -1.07 -14.63 12.70
N ILE A 57 -0.93 -14.81 11.39
CA ILE A 57 -0.15 -15.91 10.82
C ILE A 57 1.35 -15.67 11.06
N LEU A 58 1.81 -14.43 10.85
CA LEU A 58 3.20 -14.03 11.10
C LEU A 58 3.60 -14.33 12.55
N GLU A 59 2.77 -13.95 13.50
CA GLU A 59 3.04 -14.19 14.93
C GLU A 59 3.12 -15.66 15.26
N ARG A 60 2.18 -16.47 14.75
CA ARG A 60 2.22 -17.92 14.94
C ARG A 60 3.48 -18.56 14.36
N GLU A 61 3.94 -18.09 13.21
CA GLU A 61 5.19 -18.62 12.61
C GLU A 61 6.42 -18.20 13.44
N LEU A 62 6.46 -16.95 13.93
CA LEU A 62 7.54 -16.50 14.82
C LEU A 62 7.58 -17.29 16.14
N MET A 63 6.41 -17.62 16.71
CA MET A 63 6.32 -18.44 17.92
C MET A 63 6.88 -19.86 17.72
N LYS A 64 6.69 -20.44 16.51
CA LYS A 64 7.23 -21.77 16.19
C LYS A 64 8.75 -21.80 16.15
N GLU A 65 9.39 -20.69 15.76
CA GLU A 65 10.85 -20.61 15.69
C GLU A 65 11.47 -20.55 17.09
N SER A 66 11.10 -19.56 17.89
CA SER A 66 11.50 -19.50 19.31
C SER A 66 10.72 -18.42 20.09
N THR A 67 10.53 -18.65 21.39
CA THR A 67 9.95 -17.65 22.29
C THR A 67 10.80 -16.37 22.36
N GLY A 68 12.13 -16.48 22.31
CA GLY A 68 13.02 -15.32 22.30
C GLY A 68 12.84 -14.46 21.05
N LEU A 69 12.58 -15.07 19.90
CA LEU A 69 12.38 -14.35 18.64
C LEU A 69 11.08 -13.56 18.65
N ILE A 70 9.97 -14.14 19.12
CA ILE A 70 8.70 -13.41 19.22
C ILE A 70 8.85 -12.20 20.16
N VAL A 71 9.49 -12.36 21.31
CA VAL A 71 9.74 -11.26 22.26
C VAL A 71 10.54 -10.14 21.60
N ALA A 72 11.61 -10.47 20.87
CA ALA A 72 12.44 -9.50 20.17
C ALA A 72 11.71 -8.76 19.03
N THR A 73 10.66 -9.35 18.47
CA THR A 73 9.88 -8.78 17.36
C THR A 73 8.59 -8.08 17.81
N LEU A 74 8.15 -8.26 19.06
CA LEU A 74 6.91 -7.66 19.59
C LEU A 74 6.77 -6.16 19.31
N PRO A 75 7.80 -5.30 19.52
CA PRO A 75 7.65 -3.87 19.25
C PRO A 75 7.35 -3.58 17.77
N ILE A 76 7.93 -4.36 16.85
CA ILE A 76 7.73 -4.22 15.40
C ILE A 76 6.32 -4.69 15.03
N LEU A 77 5.89 -5.83 15.58
CA LEU A 77 4.53 -6.34 15.39
C LEU A 77 3.48 -5.34 15.89
N GLN A 78 3.77 -4.64 16.97
CA GLN A 78 2.89 -3.61 17.51
C GLN A 78 2.77 -2.40 16.57
N VAL A 79 3.86 -2.01 15.92
CA VAL A 79 3.81 -0.98 14.86
C VAL A 79 2.93 -1.44 13.70
N PHE A 80 3.04 -2.68 13.23
CA PHE A 80 2.18 -3.19 12.17
C PHE A 80 0.71 -3.22 12.58
N ARG A 81 0.39 -3.67 13.78
CA ARG A 81 -0.98 -3.72 14.31
C ARG A 81 -1.60 -2.32 14.41
N THR A 82 -0.86 -1.37 14.95
CA THR A 82 -1.36 0.00 15.08
C THR A 82 -1.49 0.69 13.73
N PHE A 83 -0.58 0.43 12.80
CA PHE A 83 -0.70 0.92 11.42
C PHE A 83 -1.90 0.31 10.69
N ARG A 84 -2.17 -0.99 10.85
CA ARG A 84 -3.39 -1.63 10.32
C ARG A 84 -4.65 -0.91 10.81
N LYS A 85 -4.73 -0.57 12.10
CA LYS A 85 -5.87 0.20 12.64
C LYS A 85 -6.00 1.58 11.97
N VAL A 86 -4.90 2.29 11.69
CA VAL A 86 -4.93 3.54 10.94
C VAL A 86 -5.46 3.30 9.53
N GLN A 87 -4.95 2.29 8.82
CA GLN A 87 -5.40 1.95 7.47
C GLN A 87 -6.91 1.65 7.44
N GLU A 88 -7.40 0.84 8.37
CA GLU A 88 -8.81 0.46 8.48
C GLU A 88 -9.72 1.63 8.92
N SER A 89 -9.16 2.69 9.48
CA SER A 89 -9.93 3.83 9.99
C SER A 89 -10.04 5.01 9.05
N CYS A 90 -9.09 5.21 8.13
CA CYS A 90 -9.11 6.40 7.26
C CYS A 90 -8.62 6.19 5.82
N PHE A 91 -8.07 5.01 5.44
CA PHE A 91 -7.57 4.78 4.07
C PHE A 91 -8.61 4.11 3.15
N GLY A 92 -9.77 3.73 3.68
CA GLY A 92 -10.90 3.21 2.90
C GLY A 92 -11.75 4.29 2.26
N MET A 93 -12.95 3.92 1.81
CA MET A 93 -13.95 4.85 1.26
C MET A 93 -14.61 5.71 2.35
N GLU A 94 -14.69 5.19 3.56
CA GLU A 94 -15.26 5.85 4.72
C GLU A 94 -14.20 6.12 5.77
N VAL A 95 -14.39 7.17 6.56
CA VAL A 95 -13.56 7.48 7.72
C VAL A 95 -14.28 7.06 9.02
N LYS A 96 -13.55 6.47 9.95
CA LYS A 96 -14.10 6.12 11.27
C LYS A 96 -13.86 7.26 12.27
N PRO A 97 -14.81 7.55 13.15
CA PRO A 97 -14.72 8.69 14.07
C PRO A 97 -13.47 8.72 14.98
N ASP A 98 -12.89 7.54 15.26
CA ASP A 98 -11.73 7.40 16.14
C ASP A 98 -10.35 7.43 15.40
N PHE A 99 -10.32 7.75 14.10
CA PHE A 99 -9.09 7.69 13.29
C PHE A 99 -7.96 8.56 13.87
N ARG A 100 -8.28 9.72 14.42
CA ARG A 100 -7.29 10.63 15.04
C ARG A 100 -6.55 9.94 16.19
N ASN A 101 -7.27 9.21 17.04
CA ASN A 101 -6.68 8.46 18.15
C ASN A 101 -5.83 7.28 17.65
N LYS A 102 -6.25 6.62 16.55
CA LYS A 102 -5.46 5.54 15.92
C LYS A 102 -4.14 6.07 15.36
N ILE A 103 -4.15 7.25 14.74
CA ILE A 103 -2.93 7.91 14.28
C ILE A 103 -2.01 8.23 15.46
N ILE A 104 -2.52 8.80 16.55
CA ILE A 104 -1.73 9.12 17.75
C ILE A 104 -1.10 7.85 18.34
N GLU A 105 -1.89 6.77 18.49
CA GLU A 105 -1.42 5.47 18.99
C GLU A 105 -0.31 4.92 18.11
N PHE A 106 -0.50 4.91 16.79
CA PHE A 106 0.50 4.44 15.81
C PHE A 106 1.80 5.22 15.92
N ILE A 107 1.75 6.54 15.92
CA ILE A 107 2.95 7.39 15.98
C ILE A 107 3.69 7.20 17.30
N ARG A 108 2.99 7.07 18.44
CA ARG A 108 3.60 6.77 19.73
C ARG A 108 4.37 5.45 19.68
N VAL A 109 3.75 4.38 19.15
CA VAL A 109 4.37 3.06 19.04
C VAL A 109 5.51 3.08 18.03
N TYR A 110 5.36 3.74 16.89
CA TYR A 110 6.41 3.87 15.88
C TYR A 110 7.67 4.55 16.46
N ARG A 111 7.49 5.64 17.21
CA ARG A 111 8.60 6.37 17.84
C ARG A 111 9.33 5.56 18.91
N SER A 112 8.66 4.60 19.56
CA SER A 112 9.31 3.72 20.52
C SER A 112 10.37 2.81 19.91
N LEU A 113 10.32 2.54 18.59
CA LEU A 113 11.36 1.80 17.87
C LEU A 113 12.68 2.60 17.72
N LYS A 114 12.69 3.90 17.99
CA LYS A 114 13.84 4.79 17.81
C LYS A 114 14.43 4.77 16.40
N ILE A 115 13.59 4.55 15.40
CA ILE A 115 13.95 4.58 13.98
C ILE A 115 13.55 5.91 13.34
N SER A 116 14.16 6.24 12.20
CA SER A 116 13.90 7.50 11.50
C SER A 116 12.45 7.64 11.06
N ILE A 117 11.87 8.82 11.24
CA ILE A 117 10.56 9.17 10.68
C ILE A 117 10.69 9.27 9.16
N THR A 118 9.99 8.42 8.44
CA THR A 118 9.96 8.49 6.97
C THR A 118 8.98 9.56 6.49
N PRO A 119 9.12 10.10 5.26
CA PRO A 119 8.14 11.06 4.71
C PRO A 119 6.70 10.56 4.79
N LYS A 120 6.45 9.26 4.55
CA LYS A 120 5.10 8.69 4.64
C LYS A 120 4.57 8.66 6.07
N VAL A 121 5.41 8.35 7.05
CA VAL A 121 5.01 8.41 8.47
C VAL A 121 4.75 9.85 8.90
N HIS A 122 5.54 10.81 8.41
CA HIS A 122 5.32 12.23 8.64
C HIS A 122 3.96 12.70 8.06
N ILE A 123 3.62 12.26 6.84
CA ILE A 123 2.32 12.57 6.23
C ILE A 123 1.18 12.01 7.11
N ILE A 124 1.31 10.77 7.60
CA ILE A 124 0.31 10.17 8.48
C ILE A 124 0.18 10.96 9.79
N GLU A 125 1.29 11.38 10.37
CA GLU A 125 1.31 12.11 11.64
C GLU A 125 0.69 13.51 11.54
N ARG A 126 1.00 14.24 10.46
CA ARG A 126 0.68 15.66 10.33
C ARG A 126 -0.45 15.94 9.35
N HIS A 127 -0.34 15.44 8.14
CA HIS A 127 -1.16 15.90 7.02
C HIS A 127 -2.50 15.19 6.88
N ILE A 128 -2.67 13.97 7.39
CA ILE A 128 -3.98 13.31 7.34
C ILE A 128 -5.02 14.06 8.18
N LYS A 129 -4.63 14.54 9.36
CA LYS A 129 -5.54 15.31 10.21
C LYS A 129 -5.91 16.64 9.56
N ASP A 130 -4.89 17.38 9.09
CA ASP A 130 -5.09 18.65 8.41
C ASP A 130 -5.98 18.49 7.16
N PHE A 131 -5.82 17.39 6.42
CA PHE A 131 -6.66 17.08 5.28
C PHE A 131 -8.14 16.95 5.67
N TYR A 132 -8.45 16.22 6.73
CA TYR A 132 -9.82 16.05 7.20
C TYR A 132 -10.39 17.33 7.86
N ASP A 133 -9.54 18.17 8.45
CA ASP A 133 -9.96 19.46 8.99
C ASP A 133 -10.41 20.42 7.86
N ILE A 134 -9.83 20.28 6.66
CA ILE A 134 -10.16 21.11 5.48
C ILE A 134 -11.33 20.52 4.68
N HIS A 135 -11.34 19.20 4.46
CA HIS A 135 -12.25 18.53 3.52
C HIS A 135 -13.43 17.82 4.19
N GLY A 136 -13.48 17.81 5.53
CA GLY A 136 -14.51 17.07 6.29
C GLY A 136 -14.22 15.57 6.42
N GLU A 137 -15.02 14.89 7.21
CA GLU A 137 -14.88 13.47 7.56
C GLU A 137 -15.96 12.58 6.89
N GLU A 138 -16.64 13.06 5.86
CA GLU A 138 -17.68 12.29 5.16
C GLU A 138 -17.11 11.13 4.36
N HIS A 139 -15.91 11.30 3.81
CA HIS A 139 -15.25 10.33 2.94
C HIS A 139 -13.84 10.01 3.40
N GLY A 140 -13.45 8.73 3.35
CA GLY A 140 -12.10 8.31 3.64
C GLY A 140 -11.11 8.65 2.50
N LEU A 141 -9.81 8.52 2.77
CA LEU A 141 -8.76 8.83 1.77
C LEU A 141 -8.86 7.99 0.50
N GLY A 142 -9.47 6.80 0.56
CA GLY A 142 -9.72 5.97 -0.61
C GLY A 142 -10.67 6.60 -1.62
N PHE A 143 -11.64 7.38 -1.17
CA PHE A 143 -12.53 8.16 -2.02
C PHE A 143 -11.77 9.21 -2.85
N TRP A 144 -10.77 9.86 -2.23
CA TRP A 144 -9.95 10.89 -2.86
C TRP A 144 -8.73 10.31 -3.61
N SER A 145 -8.60 8.98 -3.66
CA SER A 145 -7.45 8.35 -4.30
C SER A 145 -7.59 8.37 -5.83
N GLU A 146 -6.46 8.44 -6.52
CA GLU A 146 -6.39 8.34 -7.98
C GLU A 146 -6.51 6.89 -8.49
N GLN A 147 -6.64 5.90 -7.61
CA GLN A 147 -6.68 4.48 -8.00
C GLN A 147 -7.79 4.13 -9.02
N PRO A 148 -9.02 4.66 -8.91
CA PRO A 148 -10.03 4.43 -9.93
C PRO A 148 -9.61 4.97 -11.31
N PHE A 149 -8.98 6.15 -11.34
CA PHE A 149 -8.47 6.76 -12.59
C PHE A 149 -7.26 5.98 -13.12
N GLU A 150 -6.35 5.52 -12.27
CA GLU A 150 -5.24 4.66 -12.70
C GLU A 150 -5.74 3.32 -13.27
N ALA A 151 -6.74 2.70 -12.66
CA ALA A 151 -7.38 1.49 -13.18
C ALA A 151 -8.02 1.75 -14.55
N MET A 152 -8.75 2.84 -14.69
CA MET A 152 -9.37 3.26 -15.95
C MET A 152 -8.30 3.54 -17.03
N HIS A 153 -7.23 4.26 -16.69
CA HIS A 153 -6.09 4.48 -17.60
C HIS A 153 -5.41 3.17 -18.02
N TYR A 154 -5.29 2.21 -17.11
CA TYR A 154 -4.74 0.90 -17.45
C TYR A 154 -5.63 0.15 -18.44
N GLU A 155 -6.94 0.08 -18.20
CA GLU A 155 -7.91 -0.53 -19.10
C GLU A 155 -7.91 0.14 -20.46
N MET A 156 -7.90 1.47 -20.48
CA MET A 156 -7.80 2.28 -21.69
C MET A 156 -6.54 1.91 -22.47
N LYS A 157 -5.40 1.82 -21.81
CA LYS A 157 -4.13 1.43 -22.43
C LYS A 157 -4.17 0.00 -22.99
N VAL A 158 -4.75 -0.94 -22.26
CA VAL A 158 -4.89 -2.34 -22.71
C VAL A 158 -5.78 -2.43 -23.94
N LEU A 159 -6.92 -1.75 -23.93
CA LEU A 159 -7.84 -1.73 -25.07
C LEU A 159 -7.21 -1.04 -26.28
N TRP A 160 -6.61 0.14 -26.08
CA TRP A 160 -5.92 0.88 -27.14
C TRP A 160 -4.81 0.06 -27.80
N ASN A 161 -4.01 -0.67 -27.03
CA ASN A 161 -2.96 -1.52 -27.58
C ASN A 161 -3.48 -2.66 -28.48
N LYS A 162 -4.75 -3.04 -28.36
CA LYS A 162 -5.38 -4.06 -29.21
C LYS A 162 -5.84 -3.50 -30.56
N VAL A 163 -6.23 -2.23 -30.60
CA VAL A 163 -6.90 -1.63 -31.76
C VAL A 163 -6.05 -0.60 -32.48
N LYS A 164 -4.99 -0.07 -31.85
CA LYS A 164 -4.16 1.00 -32.42
C LYS A 164 -3.47 0.60 -33.72
N ILE A 165 -3.46 1.53 -34.66
CA ILE A 165 -2.57 1.52 -35.80
C ILE A 165 -1.29 2.27 -35.39
N LYS A 166 -0.11 1.73 -35.72
CA LYS A 166 1.17 2.36 -35.35
C LYS A 166 1.46 3.65 -36.14
N ASP A 167 0.97 3.68 -37.35
CA ASP A 167 1.19 4.81 -38.28
C ASP A 167 -0.03 5.76 -38.19
N ILE A 168 0.18 6.90 -37.55
CA ILE A 168 -0.85 7.95 -37.36
C ILE A 168 -1.22 8.69 -38.66
N SER A 169 -0.41 8.57 -39.73
CA SER A 169 -0.69 9.19 -41.03
C SER A 169 -1.72 8.41 -41.84
N ARG A 170 -2.06 7.18 -41.43
CA ARG A 170 -3.06 6.39 -42.11
C ARG A 170 -4.47 6.94 -41.90
N GLU A 171 -5.24 6.94 -42.97
CA GLU A 171 -6.63 7.43 -42.95
C GLU A 171 -7.50 6.68 -41.92
N GLU A 172 -7.29 5.37 -41.78
CA GLU A 172 -8.01 4.51 -40.82
C GLU A 172 -7.67 4.81 -39.34
N TYR A 173 -6.63 5.60 -39.04
CA TYR A 173 -6.25 5.92 -37.66
C TYR A 173 -7.37 6.65 -36.91
N GLY A 174 -8.00 7.64 -37.56
CA GLY A 174 -9.11 8.40 -37.00
C GLY A 174 -10.32 7.54 -36.69
N GLU A 175 -10.71 6.65 -37.62
CA GLU A 175 -11.81 5.71 -37.42
C GLU A 175 -11.54 4.76 -36.26
N ARG A 176 -10.35 4.16 -36.20
CA ARG A 176 -9.96 3.29 -35.09
C ARG A 176 -9.93 3.99 -33.74
N LEU A 177 -9.54 5.25 -33.70
CA LEU A 177 -9.58 6.06 -32.50
C LEU A 177 -11.01 6.30 -32.03
N LEU A 178 -11.93 6.63 -32.96
CA LEU A 178 -13.34 6.81 -32.65
C LEU A 178 -13.99 5.51 -32.16
N ASP A 179 -13.75 4.39 -32.82
CA ASP A 179 -14.21 3.07 -32.40
C ASP A 179 -13.73 2.74 -30.98
N PHE A 180 -12.45 3.00 -30.72
CA PHE A 180 -11.87 2.81 -29.39
C PHE A 180 -12.60 3.65 -28.33
N ILE A 181 -12.82 4.94 -28.58
CA ILE A 181 -13.51 5.84 -27.64
C ILE A 181 -14.95 5.37 -27.40
N CYS A 182 -15.66 4.98 -28.46
CA CYS A 182 -17.03 4.46 -28.35
C CYS A 182 -17.10 3.19 -27.51
N VAL A 183 -16.22 2.22 -27.79
CA VAL A 183 -16.16 0.94 -27.05
C VAL A 183 -15.75 1.16 -25.58
N PHE A 184 -14.80 2.07 -25.34
CA PHE A 184 -14.37 2.39 -23.97
C PHE A 184 -15.52 3.02 -23.18
N ASN A 185 -16.16 4.05 -23.73
CA ASN A 185 -17.28 4.75 -23.08
C ASN A 185 -18.48 3.82 -22.83
N SER A 186 -18.81 2.93 -23.76
CA SER A 186 -19.93 1.99 -23.60
C SER A 186 -19.78 1.02 -22.44
N LYS A 187 -18.57 0.86 -21.90
CA LYS A 187 -18.29 0.02 -20.72
C LYS A 187 -18.37 0.78 -19.39
N HIS A 188 -18.32 2.11 -19.45
CA HIS A 188 -18.18 2.96 -18.26
C HIS A 188 -19.37 3.94 -18.09
N ILE A 189 -20.38 3.87 -18.96
CA ILE A 189 -21.69 4.53 -18.83
C ILE A 189 -22.74 3.49 -18.42
#